data_d0a9667e824710bc523c7dd4b10a8c09
#
_entry.id   d0a9667e824710bc523c7dd4b10a8c09
#
_cell.length_a   1.000
_cell.length_b   1.000
_cell.length_c   1.000
_cell.angle_alpha   90.00
_cell.angle_beta   90.00
_cell.angle_gamma   90.00
#
_symmetry.space_group_name_H-M   'P 1'
#
loop_
_entity.id
_entity.type
_entity.pdbx_description
1 polymer ?
#
loop_
_entity_poly.entity_id
_entity_poly.type
_entity_poly.pdbx_seq_one_letter_code
_entity_poly.pdbx_strand_id
1 'polypeptide(L)'
;METTFGILTSGTLKQSEIARSLKEPCRLHHTQKRISRMLAKHDEVSWTAEQLQLQQIAPLVTEDMILAIDPGDLNRDGAPKSELRGRVRDGDKGDIVGGYPLLSVVARDVKRGSTFPLITRLLSPNRAGYRSENRDILTVMEEVQRHLKAKPLWVIDRGGDRGNLWKAWIENDRNVLVRAANQRYWLWRNTQKTAQQIARELPLKHRGSLRRGQEKEVPFGITRVALREYPDRPLWMVVVRHGKREPLVLVTTRPVRGRRQGERLIHSYLDRWACEEGYRFTKQGFDLEGVQARRFTTLQNLVALASLAWALLASYQEEGGKLLEKARRQKSRKSPTFPFYSLLAGWQHLFSAARVIFHPWLRRRRHSGATAPPPPDLFADAPGLLGAMR
;
A
#
# COMPACT_ATOMS: atom_id res chain seq x y z
N MET A 1 -4.49 15.47 11.93
CA MET A 1 -5.62 14.76 12.58
C MET A 1 -6.99 15.23 12.08
N GLU A 2 -7.33 16.51 12.18
CA GLU A 2 -8.64 17.06 11.77
C GLU A 2 -9.00 16.75 10.32
N THR A 3 -8.08 16.95 9.38
CA THR A 3 -8.28 16.64 7.96
C THR A 3 -8.47 15.14 7.73
N THR A 4 -7.71 14.28 8.41
CA THR A 4 -7.86 12.80 8.35
C THR A 4 -9.25 12.37 8.85
N PHE A 5 -9.69 12.95 9.97
CA PHE A 5 -11.06 12.75 10.47
C PHE A 5 -12.11 13.18 9.45
N GLY A 6 -11.92 14.35 8.84
CA GLY A 6 -12.79 14.85 7.78
C GLY A 6 -12.83 13.94 6.56
N ILE A 7 -11.69 13.35 6.14
CA ILE A 7 -11.61 12.35 5.07
C ILE A 7 -12.45 11.11 5.41
N LEU A 8 -12.25 10.55 6.60
CA LEU A 8 -13.00 9.37 7.04
C LEU A 8 -14.50 9.63 7.13
N THR A 9 -14.90 10.82 7.60
CA THR A 9 -16.30 11.18 7.79
C THR A 9 -17.00 11.51 6.47
N SER A 10 -16.32 12.20 5.55
CA SER A 10 -16.87 12.55 4.23
C SER A 10 -16.73 11.44 3.19
N GLY A 11 -15.75 10.53 3.35
CA GLY A 11 -15.42 9.52 2.37
C GLY A 11 -14.81 10.08 1.09
N THR A 12 -14.20 11.28 1.14
CA THR A 12 -13.61 11.91 -0.05
C THR A 12 -12.45 12.82 0.31
N LEU A 13 -11.57 13.08 -0.66
CA LEU A 13 -10.47 14.04 -0.55
C LEU A 13 -10.85 15.45 -1.05
N LYS A 14 -12.10 15.68 -1.43
CA LYS A 14 -12.57 17.02 -1.82
C LYS A 14 -12.60 17.93 -0.59
N GLN A 15 -11.77 18.96 -0.61
CA GLN A 15 -11.57 19.87 0.54
C GLN A 15 -12.86 20.54 1.02
N SER A 16 -13.82 20.81 0.12
CA SER A 16 -15.14 21.35 0.47
C SER A 16 -15.97 20.35 1.28
N GLU A 17 -15.94 19.07 0.93
CA GLU A 17 -16.67 18.01 1.64
C GLU A 17 -15.99 17.70 2.99
N ILE A 18 -14.66 17.66 3.02
CA ILE A 18 -13.89 17.57 4.28
C ILE A 18 -14.29 18.72 5.21
N ALA A 19 -14.30 19.96 4.72
CA ALA A 19 -14.67 21.13 5.52
C ALA A 19 -16.12 21.06 6.00
N ARG A 20 -17.06 20.60 5.15
CA ARG A 20 -18.47 20.41 5.50
C ARG A 20 -18.64 19.35 6.59
N SER A 21 -17.87 18.26 6.53
CA SER A 21 -17.96 17.18 7.50
C SER A 21 -17.49 17.59 8.89
N LEU A 22 -16.62 18.59 9.01
CA LEU A 22 -16.12 19.10 10.29
C LEU A 22 -17.17 19.91 11.07
N LYS A 23 -18.22 20.40 10.43
CA LYS A 23 -19.34 21.16 11.04
C LYS A 23 -18.90 22.27 12.00
N GLU A 24 -17.92 23.07 11.59
CA GLU A 24 -17.44 24.19 12.41
C GLU A 24 -18.47 25.32 12.50
N PRO A 25 -18.46 26.09 13.61
CA PRO A 25 -19.41 27.20 13.84
C PRO A 25 -19.09 28.45 13.02
N CYS A 26 -18.29 28.31 11.95
CA CYS A 26 -17.96 29.39 11.03
C CYS A 26 -18.47 29.06 9.62
N ARG A 27 -18.45 30.06 8.72
CA ARG A 27 -18.86 29.85 7.32
C ARG A 27 -17.98 28.80 6.66
N LEU A 28 -18.56 27.89 5.91
CA LEU A 28 -17.90 26.76 5.25
C LEU A 28 -16.60 27.15 4.53
N HIS A 29 -16.61 28.28 3.82
CA HIS A 29 -15.45 28.72 3.06
C HIS A 29 -14.23 29.09 3.94
N HIS A 30 -14.44 29.50 5.20
CA HIS A 30 -13.33 29.76 6.13
C HIS A 30 -12.63 28.46 6.52
N THR A 31 -13.39 27.40 6.85
CA THR A 31 -12.85 26.08 7.13
C THR A 31 -12.12 25.51 5.91
N GLN A 32 -12.75 25.55 4.73
CA GLN A 32 -12.14 25.11 3.49
C GLN A 32 -10.85 25.87 3.17
N LYS A 33 -10.84 27.20 3.30
CA LYS A 33 -9.66 28.04 3.05
C LYS A 33 -8.53 27.75 4.02
N ARG A 34 -8.85 27.48 5.30
CA ARG A 34 -7.88 27.05 6.32
C ARG A 34 -7.23 25.71 5.96
N ILE A 35 -8.03 24.68 5.64
CA ILE A 35 -7.56 23.36 5.21
C ILE A 35 -6.69 23.52 3.94
N SER A 36 -7.18 24.25 2.94
CA SER A 36 -6.45 24.46 1.69
C SER A 36 -5.09 25.13 1.91
N ARG A 37 -5.04 26.15 2.78
CA ARG A 37 -3.78 26.83 3.12
C ARG A 37 -2.81 25.92 3.87
N MET A 38 -3.30 25.15 4.82
CA MET A 38 -2.51 24.17 5.56
C MET A 38 -1.88 23.14 4.60
N LEU A 39 -2.69 22.55 3.74
CA LEU A 39 -2.24 21.55 2.78
C LEU A 39 -1.27 22.12 1.72
N ALA A 40 -1.35 23.42 1.41
CA ALA A 40 -0.54 24.04 0.38
C ALA A 40 0.78 24.63 0.88
N LYS A 41 0.89 24.94 2.19
CA LYS A 41 2.04 25.64 2.76
C LYS A 41 2.97 24.76 3.58
N HIS A 42 2.47 23.63 4.08
CA HIS A 42 3.18 22.75 4.99
C HIS A 42 3.49 21.44 4.29
N ASP A 43 4.70 21.31 3.79
CA ASP A 43 5.22 20.09 3.15
C ASP A 43 5.51 18.97 4.15
N GLU A 44 5.74 19.31 5.42
CA GLU A 44 5.91 18.37 6.52
C GLU A 44 4.67 17.53 6.85
N VAL A 45 3.48 17.90 6.36
CA VAL A 45 2.22 17.17 6.64
C VAL A 45 2.28 15.75 6.09
N SER A 46 2.77 15.56 4.86
CA SER A 46 2.90 14.23 4.27
C SER A 46 3.88 13.36 5.05
N TRP A 47 5.05 13.91 5.40
CA TRP A 47 6.04 13.22 6.21
C TRP A 47 5.49 12.84 7.59
N THR A 48 4.85 13.79 8.28
CA THR A 48 4.26 13.54 9.60
C THR A 48 3.18 12.45 9.52
N ALA A 49 2.32 12.47 8.51
CA ALA A 49 1.29 11.46 8.30
C ALA A 49 1.91 10.07 8.06
N GLU A 50 2.96 9.98 7.24
CA GLU A 50 3.70 8.75 6.99
C GLU A 50 4.38 8.21 8.27
N GLN A 51 5.02 9.06 9.07
CA GLN A 51 5.64 8.65 10.32
C GLN A 51 4.61 8.12 11.33
N LEU A 52 3.49 8.81 11.50
CA LEU A 52 2.40 8.35 12.36
C LEU A 52 1.84 7.00 11.89
N GLN A 53 1.66 6.84 10.59
CA GLN A 53 1.19 5.59 10.00
C GLN A 53 2.17 4.44 10.25
N LEU A 54 3.47 4.67 10.02
CA LEU A 54 4.51 3.67 10.25
C LEU A 54 4.61 3.31 11.73
N GLN A 55 4.57 4.29 12.64
CA GLN A 55 4.56 4.04 14.08
C GLN A 55 3.39 3.16 14.53
N GLN A 56 2.23 3.36 13.93
CA GLN A 56 1.01 2.61 14.26
C GLN A 56 1.00 1.21 13.65
N ILE A 57 1.39 1.06 12.40
CA ILE A 57 1.24 -0.20 11.65
C ILE A 57 2.47 -1.10 11.79
N ALA A 58 3.69 -0.57 11.86
CA ALA A 58 4.89 -1.38 11.89
C ALA A 58 4.94 -2.41 13.04
N PRO A 59 4.42 -2.13 14.25
CA PRO A 59 4.35 -3.12 15.33
C PRO A 59 3.47 -4.34 15.03
N LEU A 60 2.52 -4.22 14.09
CA LEU A 60 1.62 -5.30 13.68
C LEU A 60 2.25 -6.24 12.65
N VAL A 61 3.37 -5.82 12.04
CA VAL A 61 4.03 -6.57 10.96
C VAL A 61 4.92 -7.68 11.54
N THR A 62 4.67 -8.90 11.11
CA THR A 62 5.43 -10.10 11.51
C THR A 62 6.26 -10.67 10.35
N GLU A 63 7.20 -11.58 10.64
CA GLU A 63 8.04 -12.24 9.62
C GLU A 63 7.26 -13.12 8.64
N ASP A 64 6.08 -13.60 9.04
CA ASP A 64 5.19 -14.43 8.22
C ASP A 64 4.38 -13.60 7.20
N MET A 65 4.31 -12.30 7.38
CA MET A 65 3.65 -11.39 6.45
C MET A 65 4.51 -11.12 5.22
N ILE A 66 3.87 -10.65 4.16
CA ILE A 66 4.56 -10.07 3.01
C ILE A 66 4.41 -8.55 3.02
N LEU A 67 5.42 -7.88 2.46
CA LEU A 67 5.35 -6.45 2.12
C LEU A 67 5.23 -6.34 0.60
N ALA A 68 4.03 -6.12 0.13
CA ALA A 68 3.81 -5.84 -1.28
C ALA A 68 4.18 -4.38 -1.55
N ILE A 69 5.09 -4.16 -2.50
CA ILE A 69 5.42 -2.83 -3.01
C ILE A 69 5.03 -2.75 -4.47
N ASP A 70 4.31 -1.70 -4.82
CA ASP A 70 3.75 -1.56 -6.16
C ASP A 70 3.81 -0.10 -6.62
N PRO A 71 4.47 0.19 -7.75
CA PRO A 71 4.35 1.46 -8.43
C PRO A 71 2.99 1.53 -9.13
N GLY A 72 2.20 2.55 -8.78
CA GLY A 72 0.92 2.87 -9.42
C GLY A 72 0.98 4.25 -10.08
N ASP A 73 -0.19 4.74 -10.46
CA ASP A 73 -0.36 6.05 -11.08
C ASP A 73 -1.51 6.85 -10.46
N LEU A 74 -1.40 8.15 -10.53
CA LEU A 74 -2.49 9.11 -10.37
C LEU A 74 -2.67 9.85 -11.69
N ASN A 75 -3.71 9.47 -12.44
CA ASN A 75 -4.04 10.13 -13.69
C ASN A 75 -4.48 11.59 -13.45
N ARG A 76 -3.87 12.54 -14.17
CA ARG A 76 -4.16 13.98 -14.10
C ARG A 76 -4.22 14.59 -15.49
N ASP A 77 -4.63 13.82 -16.48
CA ASP A 77 -4.68 14.28 -17.88
C ASP A 77 -5.64 15.44 -18.06
N GLY A 78 -6.79 15.41 -17.40
CA GLY A 78 -7.75 16.52 -17.35
C GLY A 78 -7.30 17.75 -16.57
N ALA A 79 -6.09 17.76 -15.97
CA ALA A 79 -5.57 18.89 -15.19
C ALA A 79 -4.15 19.31 -15.67
N PRO A 80 -4.00 19.84 -16.91
CA PRO A 80 -2.69 20.11 -17.53
C PRO A 80 -1.85 21.14 -16.79
N LYS A 81 -2.48 22.03 -16.01
CA LYS A 81 -1.81 23.07 -15.20
C LYS A 81 -1.38 22.59 -13.81
N SER A 82 -1.39 21.28 -13.54
CA SER A 82 -0.91 20.75 -12.27
C SER A 82 0.61 20.86 -12.16
N GLU A 83 1.07 21.33 -11.01
CA GLU A 83 2.50 21.53 -10.70
C GLU A 83 3.27 20.20 -10.77
N LEU A 84 4.49 20.20 -11.32
CA LEU A 84 5.38 19.04 -11.41
C LEU A 84 4.75 17.79 -12.06
N ARG A 85 3.68 17.95 -12.83
CA ARG A 85 3.02 16.86 -13.55
C ARG A 85 4.00 16.22 -14.53
N GLY A 86 4.18 14.91 -14.40
CA GLY A 86 4.98 14.09 -15.31
C GLY A 86 4.11 13.33 -16.31
N ARG A 87 4.71 12.29 -16.91
CA ARG A 87 4.03 11.30 -17.74
C ARG A 87 4.02 9.98 -16.98
N VAL A 88 2.87 9.32 -16.93
CA VAL A 88 2.67 8.02 -16.30
C VAL A 88 1.94 7.10 -17.26
N ARG A 89 2.09 5.80 -17.04
CA ARG A 89 1.29 4.80 -17.73
C ARG A 89 0.01 4.60 -16.93
N ASP A 90 -1.13 4.94 -17.53
CA ASP A 90 -2.45 4.67 -16.94
C ASP A 90 -2.62 3.16 -16.80
N GLY A 91 -2.76 2.68 -15.57
CA GLY A 91 -2.88 1.26 -15.27
C GLY A 91 -4.15 0.62 -15.83
N ASP A 92 -5.22 1.41 -15.99
CA ASP A 92 -6.50 0.92 -16.48
C ASP A 92 -6.56 0.84 -18.01
N LYS A 93 -6.00 1.84 -18.70
CA LYS A 93 -6.05 1.96 -20.17
C LYS A 93 -4.78 1.50 -20.87
N GLY A 94 -3.65 1.53 -20.18
CA GLY A 94 -2.33 1.22 -20.73
C GLY A 94 -1.68 2.35 -21.51
N ASP A 95 -2.34 3.49 -21.65
CA ASP A 95 -1.86 4.69 -22.38
C ASP A 95 -0.88 5.49 -21.52
N ILE A 96 -0.06 6.33 -22.19
CA ILE A 96 0.79 7.29 -21.50
C ILE A 96 0.04 8.61 -21.38
N VAL A 97 -0.28 8.97 -20.14
CA VAL A 97 -1.07 10.16 -19.80
C VAL A 97 -0.26 11.13 -18.90
N GLY A 98 -0.76 12.35 -18.76
CA GLY A 98 -0.22 13.28 -17.77
C GLY A 98 -0.66 12.90 -16.36
N GLY A 99 0.30 12.77 -15.43
CA GLY A 99 -0.01 12.34 -14.08
C GLY A 99 1.19 12.30 -13.16
N TYR A 100 1.05 11.54 -12.08
CA TYR A 100 2.09 11.35 -11.07
C TYR A 100 2.25 9.86 -10.74
N PRO A 101 3.48 9.35 -10.59
CA PRO A 101 3.70 8.04 -10.00
C PRO A 101 3.22 8.01 -8.54
N LEU A 102 2.59 6.91 -8.16
CA LEU A 102 2.31 6.54 -6.78
C LEU A 102 3.19 5.36 -6.40
N LEU A 103 3.73 5.35 -5.21
CA LEU A 103 4.45 4.20 -4.66
C LEU A 103 3.79 3.79 -3.35
N SER A 104 3.27 2.57 -3.30
CA SER A 104 2.59 2.05 -2.13
C SER A 104 3.30 0.83 -1.56
N VAL A 105 3.34 0.73 -0.24
CA VAL A 105 3.77 -0.45 0.50
C VAL A 105 2.66 -0.90 1.42
N VAL A 106 2.28 -2.16 1.29
CA VAL A 106 1.20 -2.77 2.05
C VAL A 106 1.70 -4.06 2.70
N ALA A 107 1.52 -4.19 4.01
CA ALA A 107 1.72 -5.46 4.68
C ALA A 107 0.47 -6.34 4.53
N ARG A 108 0.67 -7.62 4.19
CA ARG A 108 -0.40 -8.59 4.04
C ARG A 108 -0.13 -9.83 4.88
N ASP A 109 -1.02 -10.13 5.80
CA ASP A 109 -1.04 -11.43 6.46
C ASP A 109 -1.61 -12.46 5.49
N VAL A 110 -0.72 -13.28 4.94
CA VAL A 110 -1.09 -14.29 3.95
C VAL A 110 -1.99 -15.38 4.56
N LYS A 111 -1.97 -15.61 5.88
CA LYS A 111 -2.80 -16.62 6.55
C LYS A 111 -4.20 -16.08 6.89
N ARG A 112 -4.26 -14.90 7.50
CA ARG A 112 -5.53 -14.29 7.97
C ARG A 112 -6.22 -13.46 6.88
N GLY A 113 -5.48 -12.99 5.90
CA GLY A 113 -6.00 -12.12 4.87
C GLY A 113 -6.11 -10.64 5.29
N SER A 114 -5.56 -10.27 6.44
CA SER A 114 -5.53 -8.87 6.90
C SER A 114 -4.54 -8.06 6.07
N THR A 115 -4.87 -6.79 5.81
CA THR A 115 -4.08 -5.89 4.98
C THR A 115 -3.86 -4.58 5.72
N PHE A 116 -2.60 -4.14 5.80
CA PHE A 116 -2.20 -2.94 6.53
C PHE A 116 -1.37 -2.04 5.61
N PRO A 117 -1.83 -0.83 5.27
CA PRO A 117 -1.04 0.12 4.51
C PRO A 117 0.10 0.66 5.38
N LEU A 118 1.32 0.60 4.88
CA LEU A 118 2.51 1.14 5.54
C LEU A 118 2.86 2.54 5.04
N ILE A 119 2.77 2.75 3.74
CA ILE A 119 3.05 4.04 3.11
C ILE A 119 2.36 4.11 1.75
N THR A 120 1.88 5.27 1.38
CA THR A 120 1.50 5.60 0.00
C THR A 120 2.02 6.99 -0.32
N ARG A 121 2.97 7.09 -1.24
CA ARG A 121 3.68 8.33 -1.56
C ARG A 121 3.42 8.77 -2.99
N LEU A 122 3.01 10.03 -3.14
CA LEU A 122 2.95 10.68 -4.44
C LEU A 122 4.35 11.13 -4.84
N LEU A 123 4.76 10.77 -6.04
CA LEU A 123 6.07 11.09 -6.59
C LEU A 123 5.94 11.97 -7.83
N SER A 124 7.04 12.62 -8.21
CA SER A 124 7.14 13.31 -9.49
C SER A 124 8.54 13.19 -10.07
N PRO A 125 8.69 12.81 -11.34
CA PRO A 125 9.98 12.85 -12.02
C PRO A 125 10.47 14.28 -12.25
N ASN A 126 9.58 15.28 -12.16
CA ASN A 126 9.90 16.70 -12.37
C ASN A 126 10.24 17.44 -11.06
N ARG A 127 10.27 16.73 -9.91
CA ARG A 127 10.69 17.34 -8.63
C ARG A 127 12.19 17.58 -8.58
N ALA A 128 12.61 18.62 -7.85
CA ALA A 128 14.01 18.87 -7.59
C ALA A 128 14.66 17.64 -6.91
N GLY A 129 15.87 17.28 -7.33
CA GLY A 129 16.61 16.15 -6.78
C GLY A 129 16.10 14.77 -7.17
N TYR A 130 15.12 14.65 -8.07
CA TYR A 130 14.73 13.36 -8.63
C TYR A 130 15.91 12.67 -9.32
N ARG A 131 16.11 11.40 -9.06
CA ARG A 131 17.16 10.60 -9.70
C ARG A 131 16.60 9.49 -10.55
N SER A 132 15.76 8.63 -9.97
CA SER A 132 15.12 7.52 -10.67
C SER A 132 14.04 6.87 -9.81
N GLU A 133 13.12 6.18 -10.43
CA GLU A 133 12.12 5.34 -9.76
C GLU A 133 12.77 4.25 -8.90
N ASN A 134 13.88 3.64 -9.36
CA ASN A 134 14.62 2.66 -8.56
C ASN A 134 15.10 3.24 -7.23
N ARG A 135 15.59 4.49 -7.25
CA ARG A 135 16.01 5.18 -6.03
C ARG A 135 14.85 5.43 -5.09
N ASP A 136 13.70 5.81 -5.62
CA ASP A 136 12.49 6.01 -4.82
C ASP A 136 12.02 4.72 -4.16
N ILE A 137 12.00 3.60 -4.92
CA ILE A 137 11.66 2.27 -4.41
C ILE A 137 12.61 1.89 -3.24
N LEU A 138 13.92 2.02 -3.44
CA LEU A 138 14.91 1.68 -2.41
C LEU A 138 14.78 2.57 -1.17
N THR A 139 14.57 3.88 -1.37
CA THR A 139 14.37 4.83 -0.26
C THR A 139 13.15 4.45 0.59
N VAL A 140 12.02 4.15 -0.05
CA VAL A 140 10.81 3.74 0.66
C VAL A 140 11.00 2.40 1.37
N MET A 141 11.68 1.43 0.74
CA MET A 141 12.01 0.15 1.39
C MET A 141 12.88 0.35 2.63
N GLU A 142 13.88 1.24 2.57
CA GLU A 142 14.75 1.56 3.71
C GLU A 142 13.98 2.25 4.84
N GLU A 143 13.12 3.20 4.52
CA GLU A 143 12.30 3.91 5.50
C GLU A 143 11.34 2.96 6.22
N VAL A 144 10.61 2.14 5.50
CA VAL A 144 9.72 1.15 6.08
C VAL A 144 10.51 0.17 6.96
N GLN A 145 11.63 -0.36 6.44
CA GLN A 145 12.43 -1.35 7.18
C GLN A 145 12.99 -0.81 8.50
N ARG A 146 13.31 0.48 8.58
CA ARG A 146 13.80 1.10 9.84
C ARG A 146 12.76 1.08 10.97
N HIS A 147 11.48 1.05 10.63
CA HIS A 147 10.39 0.97 11.61
C HIS A 147 10.01 -0.47 11.97
N LEU A 148 10.44 -1.45 11.18
CA LEU A 148 10.10 -2.87 11.39
C LEU A 148 11.14 -3.55 12.27
N LYS A 149 10.68 -4.31 13.26
CA LYS A 149 11.51 -5.26 14.02
C LYS A 149 11.72 -6.57 13.24
N ALA A 150 10.74 -6.95 12.43
CA ALA A 150 10.75 -8.15 11.60
C ALA A 150 11.47 -7.94 10.27
N LYS A 151 11.86 -9.04 9.61
CA LYS A 151 12.41 -9.06 8.24
C LYS A 151 11.45 -9.81 7.30
N PRO A 152 10.27 -9.24 7.00
CA PRO A 152 9.27 -9.88 6.15
C PRO A 152 9.78 -10.04 4.71
N LEU A 153 9.00 -10.75 3.88
CA LEU A 153 9.29 -10.94 2.48
C LEU A 153 8.72 -9.77 1.67
N TRP A 154 9.58 -9.00 1.02
CA TRP A 154 9.17 -7.99 0.04
C TRP A 154 8.75 -8.66 -1.26
N VAL A 155 7.58 -8.29 -1.77
CA VAL A 155 7.02 -8.87 -2.99
C VAL A 155 6.77 -7.76 -4.00
N ILE A 156 7.34 -7.94 -5.20
CA ILE A 156 7.32 -6.94 -6.26
C ILE A 156 6.89 -7.62 -7.57
N ASP A 157 6.21 -6.88 -8.42
CA ASP A 157 5.79 -7.35 -9.73
C ASP A 157 6.96 -7.49 -10.73
N ARG A 158 6.65 -7.78 -12.00
CA ARG A 158 7.65 -7.87 -13.07
C ARG A 158 8.41 -6.56 -13.29
N GLY A 159 7.80 -5.40 -13.00
CA GLY A 159 8.43 -4.09 -13.09
C GLY A 159 9.60 -3.91 -12.13
N GLY A 160 9.66 -4.69 -11.04
CA GLY A 160 10.76 -4.72 -10.10
C GLY A 160 11.96 -5.57 -10.54
N ASP A 161 11.88 -6.33 -11.63
CA ASP A 161 12.99 -7.14 -12.14
C ASP A 161 14.04 -6.26 -12.88
N ARG A 162 14.76 -5.46 -12.13
CA ARG A 162 15.77 -4.50 -12.63
C ARG A 162 17.14 -4.77 -11.99
N GLY A 163 18.20 -4.71 -12.80
CA GLY A 163 19.57 -5.00 -12.33
C GLY A 163 19.99 -4.18 -11.10
N ASN A 164 19.73 -2.87 -11.12
CA ASN A 164 20.07 -1.98 -9.99
C ASN A 164 19.32 -2.32 -8.70
N LEU A 165 18.08 -2.81 -8.79
CA LEU A 165 17.31 -3.25 -7.63
C LEU A 165 17.88 -4.57 -7.09
N TRP A 166 18.13 -5.55 -7.96
CA TRP A 166 18.75 -6.82 -7.57
C TRP A 166 20.08 -6.61 -6.88
N LYS A 167 20.95 -5.75 -7.44
CA LYS A 167 22.22 -5.36 -6.83
C LYS A 167 22.00 -4.89 -5.39
N ALA A 168 21.17 -3.89 -5.20
CA ALA A 168 20.90 -3.31 -3.89
C ALA A 168 20.32 -4.34 -2.90
N TRP A 169 19.43 -5.22 -3.36
CA TRP A 169 18.82 -6.25 -2.49
C TRP A 169 19.81 -7.33 -2.07
N ILE A 170 20.69 -7.77 -2.98
CA ILE A 170 21.71 -8.77 -2.69
C ILE A 170 22.76 -8.20 -1.72
N GLU A 171 23.23 -6.97 -1.97
CA GLU A 171 24.23 -6.31 -1.13
C GLU A 171 23.73 -6.00 0.28
N ASN A 172 22.43 -5.78 0.46
CA ASN A 172 21.81 -5.50 1.76
C ASN A 172 21.07 -6.70 2.37
N ASP A 173 21.28 -7.92 1.87
CA ASP A 173 20.64 -9.16 2.34
C ASP A 173 19.11 -9.04 2.53
N ARG A 174 18.45 -8.37 1.58
CA ARG A 174 16.98 -8.16 1.61
C ARG A 174 16.25 -9.43 1.19
N ASN A 175 15.20 -9.77 1.96
CA ASN A 175 14.28 -10.85 1.59
C ASN A 175 13.32 -10.36 0.52
N VAL A 176 13.53 -10.72 -0.74
CA VAL A 176 12.67 -10.29 -1.85
C VAL A 176 12.13 -11.46 -2.66
N LEU A 177 10.97 -11.25 -3.26
CA LEU A 177 10.31 -12.12 -4.22
C LEU A 177 9.84 -11.27 -5.39
N VAL A 178 10.32 -11.58 -6.58
CA VAL A 178 10.05 -10.80 -7.80
C VAL A 178 9.56 -11.72 -8.89
N ARG A 179 8.59 -11.29 -9.68
CA ARG A 179 8.27 -11.96 -10.93
C ARG A 179 9.33 -11.61 -11.97
N ALA A 180 10.06 -12.60 -12.47
CA ALA A 180 11.09 -12.41 -13.47
C ALA A 180 10.53 -11.92 -14.81
N ALA A 181 11.24 -11.02 -15.45
CA ALA A 181 11.05 -10.69 -16.86
C ALA A 181 11.52 -11.86 -17.74
N ASN A 182 10.74 -12.24 -18.75
CA ASN A 182 11.01 -13.42 -19.55
C ASN A 182 12.39 -13.41 -20.21
N GLN A 183 12.84 -12.25 -20.64
CA GLN A 183 14.09 -12.06 -21.38
C GLN A 183 15.30 -11.76 -20.46
N ARG A 184 15.08 -11.72 -19.13
CA ARG A 184 16.20 -11.56 -18.20
C ARG A 184 17.06 -12.79 -18.22
N TYR A 185 18.38 -12.58 -18.35
CA TYR A 185 19.38 -13.63 -18.26
C TYR A 185 19.73 -13.95 -16.80
N TRP A 186 19.85 -15.25 -16.54
CA TRP A 186 20.25 -15.82 -15.27
C TRP A 186 21.39 -16.83 -15.50
N LEU A 187 22.34 -16.91 -14.59
CA LEU A 187 23.27 -18.00 -14.54
C LEU A 187 22.57 -19.23 -13.98
N TRP A 188 22.40 -20.27 -14.78
CA TRP A 188 21.75 -21.51 -14.42
C TRP A 188 22.62 -22.69 -14.89
N ARG A 189 23.04 -23.56 -13.94
CA ARG A 189 23.92 -24.70 -14.24
C ARG A 189 25.16 -24.26 -15.03
N ASN A 190 25.81 -23.19 -14.57
CA ASN A 190 27.00 -22.57 -15.20
C ASN A 190 26.81 -22.04 -16.63
N THR A 191 25.56 -21.93 -17.11
CA THR A 191 25.27 -21.35 -18.43
C THR A 191 24.33 -20.17 -18.27
N GLN A 192 24.46 -19.18 -19.15
CA GLN A 192 23.48 -18.07 -19.21
C GLN A 192 22.24 -18.48 -20.00
N LYS A 193 21.07 -18.39 -19.37
CA LYS A 193 19.76 -18.64 -20.00
C LYS A 193 18.76 -17.59 -19.59
N THR A 194 17.82 -17.27 -20.47
CA THR A 194 16.71 -16.41 -20.13
C THR A 194 15.76 -17.12 -19.16
N ALA A 195 14.99 -16.35 -18.39
CA ALA A 195 13.95 -16.91 -17.51
C ALA A 195 12.98 -17.80 -18.29
N GLN A 196 12.65 -17.43 -19.53
CA GLN A 196 11.78 -18.21 -20.40
C GLN A 196 12.42 -19.54 -20.84
N GLN A 197 13.71 -19.56 -21.18
CA GLN A 197 14.43 -20.79 -21.51
C GLN A 197 14.50 -21.74 -20.32
N ILE A 198 14.86 -21.23 -19.13
CA ILE A 198 14.84 -22.02 -17.91
C ILE A 198 13.46 -22.58 -17.63
N ALA A 199 12.41 -21.77 -17.81
CA ALA A 199 11.04 -22.22 -17.58
C ALA A 199 10.60 -23.35 -18.54
N ARG A 200 11.15 -23.43 -19.76
CA ARG A 200 10.87 -24.51 -20.71
C ARG A 200 11.60 -25.80 -20.33
N GLU A 201 12.84 -25.69 -19.86
CA GLU A 201 13.74 -26.82 -19.60
C GLU A 201 13.60 -27.40 -18.18
N LEU A 202 13.13 -26.58 -17.20
CA LEU A 202 13.07 -27.00 -15.80
C LEU A 202 12.00 -28.08 -15.59
N PRO A 203 12.36 -29.26 -15.03
CA PRO A 203 11.39 -30.28 -14.66
C PRO A 203 10.47 -29.78 -13.53
N LEU A 204 9.17 -29.93 -13.71
CA LEU A 204 8.16 -29.52 -12.75
C LEU A 204 7.83 -30.67 -11.79
N LYS A 205 8.69 -30.91 -10.80
CA LYS A 205 8.64 -32.07 -9.88
C LYS A 205 7.62 -31.94 -8.76
N HIS A 206 7.04 -30.75 -8.58
CA HIS A 206 6.09 -30.48 -7.48
C HIS A 206 4.72 -30.13 -8.00
N ARG A 207 3.72 -30.34 -7.16
CA ARG A 207 2.34 -29.89 -7.38
C ARG A 207 1.90 -29.02 -6.22
N GLY A 208 1.21 -27.93 -6.51
CA GLY A 208 0.67 -26.97 -5.55
C GLY A 208 -0.52 -26.22 -6.11
N SER A 209 -1.22 -25.46 -5.29
CA SER A 209 -2.38 -24.68 -5.72
C SER A 209 -2.01 -23.24 -6.02
N LEU A 210 -2.76 -22.61 -6.94
CA LEU A 210 -2.64 -21.14 -7.18
C LEU A 210 -3.48 -20.33 -6.18
N ARG A 211 -4.47 -20.97 -5.57
CA ARG A 211 -5.30 -20.33 -4.52
C ARG A 211 -5.49 -21.31 -3.38
N ARG A 212 -5.52 -20.78 -2.16
CA ARG A 212 -5.82 -21.58 -0.97
C ARG A 212 -7.21 -22.20 -1.06
N GLY A 213 -7.33 -23.46 -0.66
CA GLY A 213 -8.61 -24.18 -0.64
C GLY A 213 -9.13 -24.59 -2.01
N GLN A 214 -8.36 -24.44 -3.10
CA GLN A 214 -8.73 -24.98 -4.41
C GLN A 214 -8.12 -26.38 -4.61
N GLU A 215 -8.95 -27.32 -5.08
CA GLU A 215 -8.51 -28.69 -5.38
C GLU A 215 -7.59 -28.78 -6.60
N LYS A 216 -7.68 -27.78 -7.54
CA LYS A 216 -6.91 -27.81 -8.78
C LYS A 216 -5.44 -27.49 -8.53
N GLU A 217 -4.63 -28.52 -8.52
CA GLU A 217 -3.19 -28.41 -8.43
C GLU A 217 -2.56 -28.01 -9.77
N VAL A 218 -1.49 -27.21 -9.67
CA VAL A 218 -0.65 -26.82 -10.82
C VAL A 218 0.76 -27.35 -10.62
N PRO A 219 1.44 -27.80 -11.70
CA PRO A 219 2.81 -28.25 -11.62
C PRO A 219 3.75 -27.05 -11.47
N PHE A 220 4.78 -27.22 -10.64
CA PHE A 220 5.86 -26.25 -10.50
C PHE A 220 7.22 -26.90 -10.26
N GLY A 221 8.29 -26.19 -10.63
CA GLY A 221 9.67 -26.57 -10.44
C GLY A 221 10.42 -25.54 -9.62
N ILE A 222 11.47 -26.00 -8.94
CA ILE A 222 12.37 -25.15 -8.13
C ILE A 222 13.78 -25.38 -8.61
N THR A 223 14.56 -24.31 -8.78
CA THR A 223 15.99 -24.39 -9.10
C THR A 223 16.77 -23.23 -8.50
N ARG A 224 18.09 -23.37 -8.40
CA ARG A 224 18.99 -22.27 -8.08
C ARG A 224 19.38 -21.55 -9.36
N VAL A 225 19.46 -20.24 -9.25
CA VAL A 225 20.01 -19.34 -10.29
C VAL A 225 20.89 -18.29 -9.62
N ALA A 226 21.66 -17.56 -10.40
CA ALA A 226 22.41 -16.40 -9.91
C ALA A 226 22.39 -15.29 -10.96
N LEU A 227 22.72 -14.09 -10.56
CA LEU A 227 23.10 -13.04 -11.51
C LEU A 227 24.56 -13.25 -11.94
N ARG A 228 24.90 -12.84 -13.15
CA ARG A 228 26.28 -12.93 -13.67
C ARG A 228 27.26 -12.16 -12.79
N GLU A 229 26.82 -11.01 -12.29
CA GLU A 229 27.62 -10.12 -11.44
C GLU A 229 27.77 -10.64 -10.01
N TYR A 230 26.97 -11.62 -9.60
CA TYR A 230 26.94 -12.21 -8.27
C TYR A 230 26.82 -13.74 -8.34
N PRO A 231 27.80 -14.46 -8.95
CA PRO A 231 27.69 -15.92 -9.16
C PRO A 231 27.64 -16.69 -7.85
N ASP A 232 28.33 -16.19 -6.82
CA ASP A 232 28.42 -16.81 -5.49
C ASP A 232 27.25 -16.47 -4.54
N ARG A 233 26.32 -15.65 -5.00
CA ARG A 233 25.10 -15.27 -4.25
C ARG A 233 23.88 -15.96 -4.87
N PRO A 234 23.59 -17.21 -4.47
CA PRO A 234 22.51 -17.98 -5.09
C PRO A 234 21.14 -17.37 -4.79
N LEU A 235 20.33 -17.30 -5.82
CA LEU A 235 18.92 -16.99 -5.78
C LEU A 235 18.13 -18.26 -6.10
N TRP A 236 16.83 -18.25 -5.76
CA TRP A 236 15.95 -19.37 -6.00
C TRP A 236 14.86 -18.98 -6.99
N MET A 237 14.69 -19.80 -8.00
CA MET A 237 13.67 -19.63 -9.03
C MET A 237 12.59 -20.69 -8.86
N VAL A 238 11.32 -20.24 -8.85
CA VAL A 238 10.14 -21.09 -8.84
C VAL A 238 9.39 -20.86 -10.15
N VAL A 239 9.22 -21.90 -10.95
CA VAL A 239 8.51 -21.88 -12.24
C VAL A 239 7.20 -22.60 -12.09
N VAL A 240 6.08 -21.92 -12.39
CA VAL A 240 4.72 -22.48 -12.33
C VAL A 240 4.11 -22.49 -13.71
N ARG A 241 3.53 -23.61 -14.14
CA ARG A 241 2.76 -23.71 -15.39
C ARG A 241 1.28 -23.87 -15.09
N HIS A 242 0.47 -23.05 -15.73
CA HIS A 242 -0.98 -23.11 -15.61
C HIS A 242 -1.63 -23.14 -16.99
N GLY A 243 -1.94 -24.34 -17.46
CA GLY A 243 -2.53 -24.57 -18.78
C GLY A 243 -1.63 -24.06 -19.91
N LYS A 244 -2.24 -23.43 -20.91
CA LYS A 244 -1.52 -22.84 -22.07
C LYS A 244 -0.98 -21.43 -21.82
N ARG A 245 -1.19 -20.88 -20.61
CA ARG A 245 -0.72 -19.53 -20.27
C ARG A 245 0.80 -19.47 -20.15
N GLU A 246 1.33 -18.26 -20.29
CA GLU A 246 2.75 -17.98 -20.02
C GLU A 246 3.13 -18.45 -18.62
N PRO A 247 4.27 -19.16 -18.44
CA PRO A 247 4.71 -19.60 -17.12
C PRO A 247 4.87 -18.41 -16.15
N LEU A 248 4.46 -18.58 -14.90
CA LEU A 248 4.80 -17.67 -13.84
C LEU A 248 6.20 -18.03 -13.31
N VAL A 249 7.17 -17.15 -13.53
CA VAL A 249 8.54 -17.31 -13.07
C VAL A 249 8.79 -16.36 -11.91
N LEU A 250 9.05 -16.89 -10.74
CA LEU A 250 9.33 -16.14 -9.52
C LEU A 250 10.76 -16.33 -9.10
N VAL A 251 11.46 -15.27 -8.73
CA VAL A 251 12.84 -15.32 -8.20
C VAL A 251 12.88 -14.68 -6.83
N THR A 252 13.60 -15.30 -5.90
CA THR A 252 13.70 -14.85 -4.51
C THR A 252 15.12 -15.02 -3.96
N THR A 253 15.46 -14.15 -3.04
CA THR A 253 16.68 -14.27 -2.23
C THR A 253 16.54 -15.30 -1.10
N ARG A 254 15.32 -15.67 -0.71
CA ARG A 254 15.08 -16.68 0.33
C ARG A 254 15.35 -18.10 -0.21
N PRO A 255 16.05 -18.96 0.55
CA PRO A 255 16.22 -20.37 0.19
C PRO A 255 14.87 -21.11 0.06
N VAL A 256 14.75 -21.92 -0.99
CA VAL A 256 13.55 -22.74 -1.26
C VAL A 256 13.95 -24.20 -1.37
N ARG A 257 13.71 -25.00 -0.33
CA ARG A 257 14.20 -26.37 -0.20
C ARG A 257 13.15 -27.45 -0.47
N GLY A 258 11.97 -27.11 -0.95
CA GLY A 258 10.96 -28.12 -1.25
C GLY A 258 9.55 -27.58 -1.53
N ARG A 259 8.62 -28.50 -1.75
CA ARG A 259 7.23 -28.23 -2.15
C ARG A 259 6.55 -27.15 -1.30
N ARG A 260 6.55 -27.31 0.03
CA ARG A 260 5.82 -26.41 0.96
C ARG A 260 6.31 -24.96 0.87
N GLN A 261 7.65 -24.77 0.74
CA GLN A 261 8.22 -23.44 0.64
C GLN A 261 7.95 -22.82 -0.74
N GLY A 262 8.04 -23.61 -1.82
CA GLY A 262 7.68 -23.16 -3.17
C GLY A 262 6.23 -22.73 -3.28
N GLU A 263 5.31 -23.51 -2.76
CA GLU A 263 3.88 -23.19 -2.74
C GLU A 263 3.59 -21.92 -1.89
N ARG A 264 4.26 -21.77 -0.75
CA ARG A 264 4.15 -20.54 0.08
C ARG A 264 4.58 -19.29 -0.72
N LEU A 265 5.65 -19.37 -1.51
CA LEU A 265 6.11 -18.26 -2.35
C LEU A 265 5.12 -17.93 -3.46
N ILE A 266 4.53 -18.96 -4.09
CA ILE A 266 3.47 -18.76 -5.09
C ILE A 266 2.30 -17.98 -4.49
N HIS A 267 1.81 -18.40 -3.32
CA HIS A 267 0.73 -17.70 -2.63
C HIS A 267 1.15 -16.29 -2.20
N SER A 268 2.38 -16.12 -1.69
CA SER A 268 2.91 -14.79 -1.34
C SER A 268 2.90 -13.83 -2.52
N TYR A 269 3.29 -14.31 -3.71
CA TYR A 269 3.25 -13.49 -4.91
C TYR A 269 1.81 -13.13 -5.33
N LEU A 270 0.90 -14.09 -5.25
CA LEU A 270 -0.51 -13.85 -5.60
C LEU A 270 -1.20 -12.90 -4.62
N ASP A 271 -0.84 -12.96 -3.34
CA ASP A 271 -1.34 -12.05 -2.32
C ASP A 271 -0.83 -10.60 -2.46
N ARG A 272 0.19 -10.34 -3.32
CA ARG A 272 0.61 -9.00 -3.72
C ARG A 272 -0.56 -8.15 -4.27
N TRP A 273 -1.55 -8.82 -4.86
CA TRP A 273 -2.77 -8.17 -5.35
C TRP A 273 -3.47 -7.27 -4.31
N ALA A 274 -3.16 -7.47 -3.03
CA ALA A 274 -3.64 -6.57 -1.97
C ALA A 274 -3.23 -5.11 -2.16
N CYS A 275 -2.09 -4.81 -2.81
CA CYS A 275 -1.70 -3.45 -3.18
C CYS A 275 -2.66 -2.85 -4.21
N GLU A 276 -2.99 -3.61 -5.25
CA GLU A 276 -3.90 -3.15 -6.31
C GLU A 276 -5.31 -2.86 -5.76
N GLU A 277 -5.80 -3.71 -4.86
CA GLU A 277 -7.05 -3.45 -4.12
C GLU A 277 -6.94 -2.20 -3.23
N GLY A 278 -5.77 -1.94 -2.63
CA GLY A 278 -5.49 -0.74 -1.86
C GLY A 278 -5.53 0.53 -2.71
N TYR A 279 -4.93 0.52 -3.89
CA TYR A 279 -5.04 1.63 -4.85
C TYR A 279 -6.48 1.87 -5.26
N ARG A 280 -7.20 0.80 -5.62
CA ARG A 280 -8.63 0.90 -5.96
C ARG A 280 -9.43 1.50 -4.82
N PHE A 281 -9.18 1.09 -3.59
CA PHE A 281 -9.83 1.66 -2.43
C PHE A 281 -9.52 3.16 -2.27
N THR A 282 -8.26 3.56 -2.38
CA THR A 282 -7.86 4.97 -2.26
C THR A 282 -8.44 5.82 -3.40
N LYS A 283 -8.38 5.33 -4.65
CA LYS A 283 -8.95 6.01 -5.82
C LYS A 283 -10.47 6.13 -5.74
N GLN A 284 -11.18 5.06 -5.43
CA GLN A 284 -12.66 5.01 -5.46
C GLN A 284 -13.30 5.30 -4.10
N GLY A 285 -12.69 4.86 -3.00
CA GLY A 285 -13.22 5.03 -1.64
C GLY A 285 -13.06 6.45 -1.13
N PHE A 286 -11.97 7.12 -1.51
CA PHE A 286 -11.70 8.52 -1.15
C PHE A 286 -11.78 9.49 -2.33
N ASP A 287 -12.15 9.04 -3.53
CA ASP A 287 -12.26 9.86 -4.74
C ASP A 287 -10.97 10.67 -5.04
N LEU A 288 -9.82 9.97 -5.00
CA LEU A 288 -8.51 10.61 -5.18
C LEU A 288 -8.37 11.29 -6.54
N GLU A 289 -8.91 10.71 -7.59
CA GLU A 289 -8.83 11.27 -8.96
C GLU A 289 -9.75 12.50 -9.14
N GLY A 290 -10.82 12.61 -8.34
CA GLY A 290 -11.73 13.76 -8.32
C GLY A 290 -11.18 15.00 -7.60
N VAL A 291 -9.97 14.95 -7.03
CA VAL A 291 -9.35 16.09 -6.34
C VAL A 291 -8.94 17.18 -7.32
N GLN A 292 -9.38 18.43 -7.08
CA GLN A 292 -9.11 19.57 -7.96
C GLN A 292 -7.88 20.39 -7.56
N ALA A 293 -7.01 19.88 -6.68
CA ALA A 293 -5.77 20.56 -6.31
C ALA A 293 -4.77 20.59 -7.47
N ARG A 294 -4.11 21.73 -7.67
CA ARG A 294 -3.08 21.92 -8.69
C ARG A 294 -1.66 21.90 -8.13
N ARG A 295 -1.48 22.29 -6.86
CA ARG A 295 -0.17 22.28 -6.20
C ARG A 295 0.25 20.87 -5.87
N PHE A 296 1.50 20.52 -6.18
CA PHE A 296 2.07 19.21 -5.90
C PHE A 296 2.06 18.90 -4.39
N THR A 297 2.49 19.85 -3.55
CA THR A 297 2.46 19.71 -2.07
C THR A 297 1.06 19.39 -1.55
N THR A 298 0.02 20.04 -2.08
CA THR A 298 -1.37 19.76 -1.67
C THR A 298 -1.78 18.34 -2.02
N LEU A 299 -1.44 17.86 -3.23
CA LEU A 299 -1.75 16.49 -3.67
C LEU A 299 -0.98 15.46 -2.84
N GLN A 300 0.30 15.71 -2.58
CA GLN A 300 1.16 14.85 -1.78
C GLN A 300 0.62 14.70 -0.34
N ASN A 301 0.24 15.81 0.28
CA ASN A 301 -0.35 15.82 1.61
C ASN A 301 -1.69 15.08 1.65
N LEU A 302 -2.55 15.26 0.65
CA LEU A 302 -3.84 14.55 0.57
C LEU A 302 -3.65 13.04 0.39
N VAL A 303 -2.70 12.60 -0.43
CA VAL A 303 -2.38 11.17 -0.62
C VAL A 303 -1.89 10.56 0.69
N ALA A 304 -0.97 11.21 1.39
CA ALA A 304 -0.47 10.72 2.68
C ALA A 304 -1.57 10.66 3.75
N LEU A 305 -2.43 11.67 3.82
CA LEU A 305 -3.57 11.68 4.75
C LEU A 305 -4.63 10.63 4.40
N ALA A 306 -4.83 10.33 3.12
CA ALA A 306 -5.71 9.23 2.68
C ALA A 306 -5.13 7.87 3.09
N SER A 307 -3.81 7.69 2.94
CA SER A 307 -3.10 6.49 3.38
C SER A 307 -3.22 6.31 4.89
N LEU A 308 -3.03 7.38 5.68
CA LEU A 308 -3.21 7.37 7.13
C LEU A 308 -4.67 7.04 7.51
N ALA A 309 -5.66 7.61 6.80
CA ALA A 309 -7.06 7.29 7.02
C ALA A 309 -7.35 5.79 6.77
N TRP A 310 -6.77 5.22 5.72
CA TRP A 310 -6.86 3.78 5.47
C TRP A 310 -6.15 2.96 6.57
N ALA A 311 -5.00 3.39 7.05
CA ALA A 311 -4.28 2.73 8.14
C ALA A 311 -5.11 2.68 9.44
N LEU A 312 -5.80 3.77 9.77
CA LEU A 312 -6.73 3.82 10.90
C LEU A 312 -7.88 2.81 10.74
N LEU A 313 -8.47 2.71 9.55
CA LEU A 313 -9.49 1.69 9.26
C LEU A 313 -8.94 0.27 9.38
N ALA A 314 -7.71 0.04 8.94
CA ALA A 314 -7.06 -1.27 8.99
C ALA A 314 -6.75 -1.71 10.42
N SER A 315 -6.26 -0.79 11.28
CA SER A 315 -6.05 -1.06 12.69
C SER A 315 -7.36 -1.42 13.40
N TYR A 316 -8.43 -0.71 13.05
CA TYR A 316 -9.76 -0.95 13.61
C TYR A 316 -10.34 -2.33 13.22
N GLN A 317 -9.94 -2.88 12.06
CA GLN A 317 -10.38 -4.21 11.63
C GLN A 317 -9.91 -5.31 12.58
N GLU A 318 -8.72 -5.21 13.15
CA GLU A 318 -8.16 -6.19 14.09
C GLU A 318 -8.89 -6.14 15.44
N GLU A 319 -9.28 -4.95 15.90
CA GLU A 319 -9.89 -4.73 17.22
C GLU A 319 -11.43 -4.82 17.19
N GLY A 320 -12.03 -4.50 16.06
CA GLY A 320 -13.48 -4.24 15.94
C GLY A 320 -14.35 -5.35 15.37
N GLY A 321 -13.96 -6.62 15.43
CA GLY A 321 -14.67 -7.74 14.79
C GLY A 321 -16.19 -7.78 15.00
N LYS A 322 -16.71 -7.37 16.15
CA LYS A 322 -18.16 -7.30 16.45
C LYS A 322 -18.88 -6.15 15.73
N LEU A 323 -18.21 -5.01 15.55
CA LEU A 323 -18.76 -3.86 14.82
C LEU A 323 -18.74 -4.08 13.30
N LEU A 324 -17.75 -4.78 12.80
CA LEU A 324 -17.65 -5.24 11.41
C LEU A 324 -18.82 -6.13 11.00
N GLU A 325 -19.26 -7.00 11.88
CA GLU A 325 -20.39 -7.90 11.61
C GLU A 325 -21.69 -7.10 11.41
N LYS A 326 -21.86 -6.02 12.16
CA LYS A 326 -22.98 -5.09 12.01
C LYS A 326 -22.90 -4.26 10.71
N ALA A 327 -21.69 -3.82 10.33
CA ALA A 327 -21.44 -3.10 9.07
C ALA A 327 -21.53 -4.01 7.82
N ARG A 328 -21.16 -5.29 7.92
CA ARG A 328 -21.33 -6.29 6.85
C ARG A 328 -22.78 -6.55 6.47
N ARG A 329 -23.73 -6.34 7.38
CA ARG A 329 -25.17 -6.47 7.09
C ARG A 329 -25.72 -5.33 6.23
N GLN A 330 -25.02 -4.21 6.13
CA GLN A 330 -25.34 -3.14 5.17
C GLN A 330 -24.64 -3.46 3.84
N LYS A 331 -25.45 -3.89 2.86
CA LYS A 331 -25.08 -4.36 1.53
C LYS A 331 -24.08 -3.46 0.80
N SER A 332 -22.77 -3.73 0.92
CA SER A 332 -21.79 -3.27 -0.05
C SER A 332 -21.61 -4.36 -1.10
N ARG A 333 -22.05 -4.12 -2.34
CA ARG A 333 -21.85 -5.02 -3.49
C ARG A 333 -20.42 -5.05 -4.02
N LYS A 334 -19.49 -4.31 -3.40
CA LYS A 334 -18.11 -4.18 -3.87
C LYS A 334 -17.20 -5.11 -3.09
N SER A 335 -16.57 -6.03 -3.80
CA SER A 335 -15.57 -7.03 -3.38
C SER A 335 -15.68 -7.58 -1.93
N PRO A 336 -16.20 -8.80 -1.74
CA PRO A 336 -16.29 -9.42 -0.40
C PRO A 336 -14.92 -9.73 0.22
N THR A 337 -13.85 -9.69 -0.57
CA THR A 337 -12.47 -10.00 -0.15
C THR A 337 -11.70 -8.79 0.39
N PHE A 338 -12.23 -7.56 0.18
CA PHE A 338 -11.59 -6.32 0.62
C PHE A 338 -12.55 -5.52 1.52
N PRO A 339 -12.44 -5.64 2.85
CA PRO A 339 -13.45 -5.17 3.80
C PRO A 339 -13.51 -3.65 4.00
N PHE A 340 -12.54 -2.89 3.44
CA PHE A 340 -12.38 -1.47 3.76
C PHE A 340 -13.52 -0.57 3.30
N TYR A 341 -14.23 -0.92 2.23
CA TYR A 341 -15.44 -0.19 1.83
C TYR A 341 -16.54 -0.30 2.88
N SER A 342 -16.73 -1.50 3.45
CA SER A 342 -17.71 -1.73 4.51
C SER A 342 -17.29 -1.07 5.82
N LEU A 343 -15.98 -1.05 6.11
CA LEU A 343 -15.42 -0.35 7.27
C LEU A 343 -15.59 1.16 7.15
N LEU A 344 -15.31 1.73 5.98
CA LEU A 344 -15.51 3.15 5.73
C LEU A 344 -16.99 3.54 5.89
N ALA A 345 -17.90 2.76 5.33
CA ALA A 345 -19.35 2.97 5.48
C ALA A 345 -19.79 2.84 6.94
N GLY A 346 -19.28 1.83 7.67
CA GLY A 346 -19.53 1.65 9.10
C GLY A 346 -18.99 2.82 9.93
N TRP A 347 -17.76 3.28 9.62
CA TRP A 347 -17.18 4.48 10.23
C TRP A 347 -18.04 5.72 9.99
N GLN A 348 -18.45 5.96 8.75
CA GLN A 348 -19.31 7.09 8.41
C GLN A 348 -20.63 7.05 9.17
N HIS A 349 -21.22 5.86 9.34
CA HIS A 349 -22.45 5.66 10.12
C HIS A 349 -22.23 5.94 11.61
N LEU A 350 -21.20 5.37 12.22
CA LEU A 350 -20.82 5.57 13.62
C LEU A 350 -20.53 7.05 13.91
N PHE A 351 -19.75 7.71 13.07
CA PHE A 351 -19.43 9.12 13.25
C PHE A 351 -20.55 10.07 12.91
N SER A 352 -21.53 9.66 12.14
CA SER A 352 -22.78 10.41 12.02
C SER A 352 -23.53 10.47 13.35
N ALA A 353 -23.52 9.40 14.14
CA ALA A 353 -24.08 9.34 15.48
C ALA A 353 -23.14 9.95 16.55
N ALA A 354 -21.83 9.73 16.46
CA ALA A 354 -20.80 10.25 17.38
C ALA A 354 -20.46 11.74 17.17
N ARG A 355 -20.96 12.38 16.11
CA ARG A 355 -20.78 13.81 15.80
C ARG A 355 -21.17 14.71 16.97
N VAL A 356 -22.14 14.30 17.76
CA VAL A 356 -22.63 15.06 18.94
C VAL A 356 -21.54 15.11 20.02
N ILE A 357 -20.65 14.13 20.12
CA ILE A 357 -19.69 13.97 21.22
C ILE A 357 -18.32 14.56 20.88
N PHE A 358 -17.81 14.33 19.65
CA PHE A 358 -16.47 14.78 19.23
C PHE A 358 -16.39 16.28 18.92
N HIS A 359 -17.47 16.86 18.46
CA HIS A 359 -17.51 18.26 18.07
C HIS A 359 -17.25 19.27 19.21
N PRO A 360 -17.77 19.07 20.45
CA PRO A 360 -17.43 19.95 21.58
C PRO A 360 -15.96 19.83 21.99
N TRP A 361 -15.34 18.65 21.89
CA TRP A 361 -13.93 18.42 22.23
C TRP A 361 -12.97 19.13 21.26
N LEU A 362 -13.20 19.02 19.94
CA LEU A 362 -12.44 19.76 18.92
C LEU A 362 -12.56 21.27 19.08
N ARG A 363 -13.72 21.79 19.54
CA ARG A 363 -13.92 23.21 19.86
C ARG A 363 -13.08 23.63 21.07
N ARG A 364 -13.10 22.87 22.15
CA ARG A 364 -12.37 23.21 23.40
C ARG A 364 -10.87 23.29 23.16
N ARG A 365 -10.28 22.39 22.38
CA ARG A 365 -8.85 22.38 22.09
C ARG A 365 -8.37 23.61 21.30
N ARG A 366 -9.24 24.27 20.54
CA ARG A 366 -8.90 25.50 19.80
C ARG A 366 -8.85 26.75 20.67
N HIS A 367 -9.61 26.77 21.75
CA HIS A 367 -9.73 27.96 22.61
C HIS A 367 -8.87 27.89 23.88
N SER A 368 -8.43 26.73 24.28
CA SER A 368 -7.75 26.52 25.58
C SER A 368 -6.25 26.20 25.52
N GLY A 369 -5.62 26.23 24.35
CA GLY A 369 -4.20 25.82 24.27
C GLY A 369 -3.99 24.33 24.66
N ALA A 370 -2.76 23.98 25.04
CA ALA A 370 -2.35 22.58 25.27
C ALA A 370 -2.93 21.88 26.52
N THR A 371 -3.85 22.49 27.23
CA THR A 371 -4.37 22.01 28.55
C THR A 371 -5.79 21.45 28.50
N ALA A 372 -6.39 21.23 27.32
CA ALA A 372 -7.72 20.63 27.23
C ALA A 372 -7.72 19.18 27.70
N PRO A 373 -8.68 18.74 28.53
CA PRO A 373 -8.78 17.35 28.97
C PRO A 373 -8.89 16.41 27.76
N PRO A 374 -8.44 15.15 27.90
CA PRO A 374 -8.60 14.15 26.85
C PRO A 374 -10.07 14.01 26.46
N PRO A 375 -10.38 13.56 25.22
CA PRO A 375 -11.75 13.30 24.82
C PRO A 375 -12.39 12.30 25.80
N PRO A 376 -13.72 12.40 26.01
CA PRO A 376 -14.40 11.35 26.74
C PRO A 376 -14.09 10.01 26.07
N ASP A 377 -13.83 9.00 26.89
CA ASP A 377 -13.37 7.69 26.45
C ASP A 377 -14.51 6.95 25.70
N LEU A 378 -14.70 7.33 24.43
CA LEU A 378 -15.64 6.68 23.52
C LEU A 378 -15.18 5.28 23.10
N PHE A 379 -13.98 4.91 23.52
CA PHE A 379 -13.28 3.69 23.15
C PHE A 379 -12.72 2.98 24.38
N ALA A 380 -13.35 3.16 25.56
CA ALA A 380 -12.96 2.45 26.79
C ALA A 380 -12.86 0.93 26.55
N ASP A 381 -13.64 0.42 25.58
CA ASP A 381 -13.61 -0.97 25.14
C ASP A 381 -12.66 -1.26 23.95
N ALA A 382 -11.86 -0.27 23.50
CA ALA A 382 -10.92 -0.38 22.39
C ALA A 382 -9.56 0.26 22.74
N PRO A 383 -8.76 -0.36 23.61
CA PRO A 383 -7.57 0.23 24.24
C PRO A 383 -6.44 0.63 23.28
N GLY A 384 -6.38 0.08 22.06
CA GLY A 384 -5.31 0.38 21.09
C GLY A 384 -5.42 1.72 20.39
N LEU A 385 -6.62 2.29 20.25
CA LEU A 385 -6.87 3.49 19.45
C LEU A 385 -6.48 4.81 20.16
N LEU A 386 -6.49 4.84 21.49
CA LEU A 386 -6.19 6.04 22.28
C LEU A 386 -4.70 6.25 22.55
N GLY A 387 -3.90 5.19 22.52
CA GLY A 387 -2.44 5.29 22.66
C GLY A 387 -1.76 6.06 21.53
N ALA A 388 -2.34 6.05 20.33
CA ALA A 388 -1.82 6.73 19.15
C ALA A 388 -2.31 8.20 19.01
N MET A 389 -3.24 8.64 19.85
CA MET A 389 -3.79 10.00 19.83
C MET A 389 -3.26 10.89 20.97
N ARG A 390 -2.49 10.36 21.91
CA ARG A 390 -1.71 11.10 22.89
C ARG A 390 -0.32 11.36 22.34
#